data_7596566dd55eb481251ff7f6bc007240
#
_entry.id   7596566dd55eb481251ff7f6bc007240
#
_cell.length_a   1.000
_cell.length_b   1.000
_cell.length_c   1.000
_cell.angle_alpha   90.00
_cell.angle_beta   90.00
_cell.angle_gamma   90.00
#
_symmetry.space_group_name_H-M   'P 1'
#
loop_
_entity.id
_entity.type
_entity.pdbx_description
1 polymer ?
#
loop_
_entity_poly.entity_id
_entity_poly.type
_entity_poly.pdbx_seq_one_letter_code
_entity_poly.pdbx_strand_id
1 'polypeptide(L)'
;MVPTPYEDLLRLVSETGTPKSDRTGTGTTSVFGHQMRFDLSRGFPLITTKKVHLKSIVYELLWFLRGDSNVQWLQEHGVTIWDEWAGPNGELGPVYGVQWRSWPTPSGEHIDQISQVIETLRTDPDSRRMIVSAWNVADIPQMALAPCHAFFQFYVADGTLSCQLYQRSADMFLGVPFNIASYALLTHMVADQVGLKVGEFIWTGGDCHIYDNHREQVTEQLSREAFAYPTLKLAHRDSIFDYRFEDIEILDYQHHPAIKAPVAV
;
A
#
# COMPACT_ATOMS: atom_id res chain seq x y z
N MET A 1 7.11 3.40 -24.65
CA MET A 1 6.39 4.42 -23.86
C MET A 1 6.45 3.98 -22.41
N VAL A 2 6.76 4.89 -21.49
CA VAL A 2 6.73 4.60 -20.05
C VAL A 2 5.28 4.45 -19.64
N PRO A 3 4.88 3.37 -18.92
CA PRO A 3 3.52 3.24 -18.41
C PRO A 3 3.22 4.30 -17.34
N THR A 4 2.06 4.93 -17.40
CA THR A 4 1.62 6.00 -16.49
C THR A 4 0.24 5.75 -15.87
N PRO A 5 -0.10 4.51 -15.42
CA PRO A 5 -1.45 4.22 -14.95
C PRO A 5 -1.88 5.07 -13.76
N TYR A 6 -0.95 5.46 -12.88
CA TYR A 6 -1.22 6.33 -11.74
C TYR A 6 -1.50 7.77 -12.19
N GLU A 7 -0.65 8.34 -13.06
CA GLU A 7 -0.81 9.70 -13.57
C GLU A 7 -2.09 9.82 -14.43
N ASP A 8 -2.44 8.76 -15.16
CA ASP A 8 -3.65 8.71 -15.97
C ASP A 8 -4.91 8.74 -15.08
N LEU A 9 -4.92 7.99 -13.97
CA LEU A 9 -6.00 8.06 -12.99
C LEU A 9 -6.03 9.42 -12.28
N LEU A 10 -4.87 9.96 -11.89
CA LEU A 10 -4.77 11.28 -11.24
C LEU A 10 -5.37 12.36 -12.15
N ARG A 11 -5.09 12.30 -13.45
CA ARG A 11 -5.67 13.18 -14.49
C ARG A 11 -7.18 12.97 -14.60
N LEU A 12 -7.62 11.72 -14.69
CA LEU A 12 -9.05 11.39 -14.77
C LEU A 12 -9.83 11.99 -13.61
N VAL A 13 -9.34 11.81 -12.36
CA VAL A 13 -9.99 12.37 -11.17
C VAL A 13 -10.02 13.90 -11.23
N SER A 14 -8.91 14.51 -11.61
CA SER A 14 -8.79 15.98 -11.72
C SER A 14 -9.75 16.59 -12.75
N GLU A 15 -9.95 15.92 -13.90
CA GLU A 15 -10.71 16.44 -15.03
C GLU A 15 -12.20 16.08 -14.97
N THR A 16 -12.54 14.91 -14.44
CA THR A 16 -13.91 14.36 -14.53
C THR A 16 -14.56 14.07 -13.18
N GLY A 17 -13.81 14.22 -12.08
CA GLY A 17 -14.29 13.90 -10.74
C GLY A 17 -15.44 14.81 -10.28
N THR A 18 -16.29 14.28 -9.43
CA THR A 18 -17.41 15.00 -8.81
C THR A 18 -16.97 15.63 -7.49
N PRO A 19 -17.22 16.93 -7.25
CA PRO A 19 -16.98 17.55 -5.96
C PRO A 19 -17.82 16.90 -4.84
N LYS A 20 -17.18 16.64 -3.68
CA LYS A 20 -17.81 16.05 -2.51
C LYS A 20 -17.29 16.70 -1.23
N SER A 21 -18.13 16.76 -0.21
CA SER A 21 -17.69 16.98 1.17
C SER A 21 -17.03 15.72 1.72
N ASP A 22 -16.15 15.89 2.69
CA ASP A 22 -15.49 14.79 3.39
C ASP A 22 -15.49 15.02 4.91
N ARG A 23 -15.03 14.02 5.67
CA ARG A 23 -14.98 14.07 7.15
C ARG A 23 -14.10 15.19 7.68
N THR A 24 -13.03 15.55 6.96
CA THR A 24 -12.08 16.58 7.39
C THR A 24 -12.57 18.00 7.13
N GLY A 25 -13.63 18.17 6.33
CA GLY A 25 -14.14 19.46 5.91
C GLY A 25 -13.29 20.18 4.87
N THR A 26 -12.24 19.53 4.35
CA THR A 26 -11.35 20.07 3.30
C THR A 26 -12.06 20.18 1.95
N GLY A 27 -12.95 19.22 1.67
CA GLY A 27 -13.55 19.01 0.35
C GLY A 27 -12.66 18.15 -0.56
N THR A 28 -13.30 17.42 -1.46
CA THR A 28 -12.63 16.52 -2.41
C THR A 28 -13.27 16.59 -3.77
N THR A 29 -12.51 16.18 -4.79
CA THR A 29 -13.03 15.81 -6.11
C THR A 29 -12.74 14.33 -6.30
N SER A 30 -13.75 13.50 -6.64
CA SER A 30 -13.59 12.06 -6.70
C SER A 30 -14.27 11.39 -7.88
N VAL A 31 -13.74 10.22 -8.26
CA VAL A 31 -14.39 9.21 -9.09
C VAL A 31 -14.57 7.93 -8.28
N PHE A 32 -15.61 7.16 -8.58
CA PHE A 32 -15.89 5.91 -7.88
C PHE A 32 -15.63 4.70 -8.77
N GLY A 33 -14.70 3.84 -8.31
CA GLY A 33 -14.34 2.60 -8.99
C GLY A 33 -13.35 2.79 -10.14
N HIS A 34 -12.09 2.39 -9.91
CA HIS A 34 -11.06 2.35 -10.94
C HIS A 34 -10.04 1.25 -10.66
N GLN A 35 -9.40 0.75 -11.72
CA GLN A 35 -8.36 -0.27 -11.59
C GLN A 35 -7.11 0.15 -12.36
N MET A 36 -5.93 0.00 -11.71
CA MET A 36 -4.61 0.15 -12.33
C MET A 36 -3.88 -1.18 -12.31
N ARG A 37 -3.02 -1.42 -13.31
CA ARG A 37 -2.17 -2.62 -13.40
C ARG A 37 -0.71 -2.22 -13.58
N PHE A 38 0.15 -2.90 -12.83
CA PHE A 38 1.60 -2.70 -12.84
C PHE A 38 2.28 -4.06 -13.07
N ASP A 39 2.96 -4.20 -14.20
CA ASP A 39 3.78 -5.38 -14.52
C ASP A 39 5.10 -5.29 -13.71
N LEU A 40 5.19 -6.06 -12.63
CA LEU A 40 6.34 -6.03 -11.71
C LEU A 40 7.60 -6.63 -12.33
N SER A 41 7.47 -7.40 -13.42
CA SER A 41 8.63 -7.92 -14.15
C SER A 41 9.36 -6.84 -14.95
N ARG A 42 8.73 -5.69 -15.18
CA ARG A 42 9.25 -4.56 -15.97
C ARG A 42 9.78 -3.39 -15.14
N GLY A 43 9.67 -3.47 -13.82
CA GLY A 43 10.16 -2.45 -12.90
C GLY A 43 9.29 -2.35 -11.65
N PHE A 44 9.85 -1.74 -10.62
CA PHE A 44 9.18 -1.52 -9.36
C PHE A 44 8.37 -0.20 -9.43
N PRO A 45 7.04 -0.21 -9.23
CA PRO A 45 6.19 0.95 -9.46
C PRO A 45 6.32 2.01 -8.34
N LEU A 46 7.52 2.54 -8.16
CA LEU A 46 7.79 3.72 -7.35
C LEU A 46 7.62 4.95 -8.25
N ILE A 47 6.63 5.78 -7.95
CA ILE A 47 6.24 6.92 -8.79
C ILE A 47 7.42 7.85 -9.02
N THR A 48 7.58 8.32 -10.27
CA THR A 48 8.75 9.11 -10.71
C THR A 48 8.42 10.58 -10.97
N THR A 49 7.17 10.92 -11.14
CA THR A 49 6.69 12.31 -11.37
C THR A 49 6.82 13.20 -10.12
N LYS A 50 7.04 12.60 -8.97
CA LYS A 50 7.55 13.23 -7.75
C LYS A 50 8.35 12.21 -6.94
N LYS A 51 9.31 12.69 -6.12
CA LYS A 51 10.03 11.83 -5.18
C LYS A 51 9.07 11.29 -4.12
N VAL A 52 9.05 9.97 -3.94
CA VAL A 52 8.31 9.28 -2.87
C VAL A 52 9.28 8.85 -1.77
N HIS A 53 8.87 8.92 -0.51
CA HIS A 53 9.73 8.64 0.64
C HIS A 53 9.77 7.12 0.91
N LEU A 54 10.64 6.41 0.18
CA LEU A 54 10.79 4.95 0.25
C LEU A 54 10.97 4.43 1.68
N LYS A 55 11.76 5.13 2.51
CA LYS A 55 12.01 4.71 3.89
C LYS A 55 10.73 4.51 4.68
N SER A 56 9.79 5.46 4.58
CA SER A 56 8.49 5.33 5.27
C SER A 56 7.67 4.16 4.74
N ILE A 57 7.67 3.94 3.43
CA ILE A 57 6.93 2.82 2.81
C ILE A 57 7.45 1.47 3.32
N VAL A 58 8.78 1.29 3.33
CA VAL A 58 9.39 0.03 3.75
C VAL A 58 9.14 -0.22 5.23
N TYR A 59 9.40 0.78 6.09
CA TYR A 59 9.20 0.60 7.55
C TYR A 59 7.71 0.39 7.90
N GLU A 60 6.78 1.05 7.21
CA GLU A 60 5.35 0.81 7.40
C GLU A 60 4.96 -0.64 7.06
N LEU A 61 5.42 -1.16 5.91
CA LEU A 61 5.15 -2.56 5.54
C LEU A 61 5.77 -3.54 6.54
N LEU A 62 7.01 -3.33 6.96
CA LEU A 62 7.66 -4.16 7.96
C LEU A 62 6.91 -4.10 9.31
N TRP A 63 6.41 -2.93 9.70
CA TRP A 63 5.61 -2.74 10.89
C TRP A 63 4.27 -3.51 10.82
N PHE A 64 3.58 -3.50 9.66
CA PHE A 64 2.40 -4.34 9.45
C PHE A 64 2.74 -5.84 9.57
N LEU A 65 3.84 -6.29 8.98
CA LEU A 65 4.29 -7.68 9.04
C LEU A 65 4.71 -8.11 10.45
N ARG A 66 5.11 -7.19 11.31
CA ARG A 66 5.35 -7.46 12.74
C ARG A 66 4.06 -7.69 13.54
N GLY A 67 2.89 -7.32 12.98
CA GLY A 67 1.62 -7.36 13.71
C GLY A 67 1.49 -6.26 14.76
N ASP A 68 2.26 -5.20 14.64
CA ASP A 68 2.32 -4.10 15.60
C ASP A 68 1.20 -3.07 15.34
N SER A 69 0.80 -2.35 16.39
CA SER A 69 -0.19 -1.26 16.35
C SER A 69 0.29 0.01 17.04
N ASN A 70 1.49 -0.03 17.64
CA ASN A 70 2.09 1.12 18.32
C ASN A 70 3.10 1.81 17.41
N VAL A 71 3.02 3.14 17.31
CA VAL A 71 3.91 3.94 16.44
C VAL A 71 5.33 4.07 16.94
N GLN A 72 5.63 3.69 18.17
CA GLN A 72 6.94 3.86 18.78
C GLN A 72 8.05 3.24 17.92
N TRP A 73 7.84 2.02 17.43
CA TRP A 73 8.82 1.35 16.57
C TRP A 73 9.08 2.13 15.27
N LEU A 74 8.04 2.71 14.67
CA LEU A 74 8.20 3.59 13.48
C LEU A 74 9.01 4.84 13.81
N GLN A 75 8.71 5.49 14.95
CA GLN A 75 9.41 6.69 15.43
C GLN A 75 10.89 6.42 15.71
N GLU A 76 11.24 5.27 16.32
CA GLU A 76 12.62 4.82 16.53
C GLU A 76 13.41 4.71 15.22
N HIS A 77 12.71 4.47 14.10
CA HIS A 77 13.29 4.44 12.76
C HIS A 77 13.14 5.77 12.01
N GLY A 78 12.65 6.83 12.68
CA GLY A 78 12.47 8.18 12.09
C GLY A 78 11.32 8.23 11.06
N VAL A 79 10.28 7.42 11.26
CA VAL A 79 9.05 7.41 10.45
C VAL A 79 7.89 7.89 11.31
N THR A 80 7.20 8.94 10.86
CA THR A 80 6.19 9.68 11.64
C THR A 80 4.84 9.77 10.94
N ILE A 81 4.65 8.96 9.87
CA ILE A 81 3.46 9.04 9.01
C ILE A 81 2.16 8.62 9.70
N TRP A 82 2.22 8.08 10.91
CA TRP A 82 1.08 7.65 11.71
C TRP A 82 0.87 8.48 12.99
N ASP A 83 1.78 9.43 13.29
CA ASP A 83 1.77 10.19 14.55
C ASP A 83 0.48 10.99 14.77
N GLU A 84 -0.12 11.52 13.70
CA GLU A 84 -1.33 12.35 13.77
C GLU A 84 -2.58 11.58 14.24
N TRP A 85 -2.59 10.24 14.08
CA TRP A 85 -3.69 9.37 14.52
C TRP A 85 -3.41 8.64 15.82
N ALA A 86 -2.16 8.64 16.29
CA ALA A 86 -1.76 7.90 17.48
C ALA A 86 -2.31 8.54 18.77
N GLY A 87 -2.80 7.70 19.67
CA GLY A 87 -3.17 8.12 21.00
C GLY A 87 -1.95 8.54 21.84
N PRO A 88 -2.14 9.05 23.06
CA PRO A 88 -1.06 9.57 23.90
C PRO A 88 0.07 8.57 24.19
N ASN A 89 -0.21 7.28 24.13
CA ASN A 89 0.76 6.20 24.36
C ASN A 89 1.28 5.61 23.02
N GLY A 90 1.01 6.25 21.88
CA GLY A 90 1.42 5.77 20.57
C GLY A 90 0.54 4.66 19.98
N GLU A 91 -0.56 4.31 20.62
CA GLU A 91 -1.47 3.24 20.17
C GLU A 91 -2.45 3.73 19.11
N LEU A 92 -2.68 2.85 18.12
CA LEU A 92 -3.63 3.06 17.02
C LEU A 92 -4.85 2.13 17.10
N GLY A 93 -4.86 1.21 18.09
CA GLY A 93 -5.84 0.13 18.14
C GLY A 93 -5.52 -0.99 17.13
N PRO A 94 -6.47 -1.93 16.91
CA PRO A 94 -6.21 -3.14 16.13
C PRO A 94 -6.19 -2.87 14.60
N VAL A 95 -5.30 -1.97 14.14
CA VAL A 95 -5.14 -1.60 12.73
C VAL A 95 -4.39 -2.69 11.96
N TYR A 96 -4.22 -2.53 10.69
CA TYR A 96 -3.62 -3.40 9.66
C TYR A 96 -2.77 -4.57 10.16
N GLY A 97 -1.67 -4.31 10.86
CA GLY A 97 -0.73 -5.35 11.31
C GLY A 97 -1.38 -6.35 12.25
N VAL A 98 -2.20 -5.88 13.20
CA VAL A 98 -2.95 -6.74 14.12
C VAL A 98 -3.92 -7.62 13.34
N GLN A 99 -4.69 -7.06 12.40
CA GLN A 99 -5.64 -7.84 11.62
C GLN A 99 -4.93 -8.87 10.73
N TRP A 100 -3.80 -8.52 10.12
CA TRP A 100 -3.03 -9.43 9.26
C TRP A 100 -2.43 -10.61 10.03
N ARG A 101 -1.95 -10.37 11.26
CA ARG A 101 -1.12 -11.30 12.02
C ARG A 101 -1.82 -11.93 13.21
N SER A 102 -2.93 -11.36 13.67
CA SER A 102 -3.59 -11.77 14.91
C SER A 102 -5.09 -11.49 14.86
N TRP A 103 -5.77 -11.94 13.79
CA TRP A 103 -7.21 -11.78 13.65
C TRP A 103 -7.95 -12.56 14.74
N PRO A 104 -8.77 -11.90 15.58
CA PRO A 104 -9.47 -12.56 16.70
C PRO A 104 -10.60 -13.47 16.22
N THR A 105 -10.76 -14.61 16.86
CA THR A 105 -11.86 -15.55 16.61
C THR A 105 -12.83 -15.60 17.81
N PRO A 106 -14.09 -16.04 17.62
CA PRO A 106 -15.04 -16.21 18.73
C PRO A 106 -14.60 -17.21 19.79
N SER A 107 -13.66 -18.15 19.46
CA SER A 107 -13.08 -19.10 20.42
C SER A 107 -11.99 -18.48 21.30
N GLY A 108 -11.57 -17.25 21.03
CA GLY A 108 -10.44 -16.59 21.71
C GLY A 108 -9.07 -16.95 21.11
N GLU A 109 -9.04 -17.74 20.04
CA GLU A 109 -7.83 -17.98 19.25
C GLU A 109 -7.59 -16.83 18.27
N HIS A 110 -6.37 -16.77 17.72
CA HIS A 110 -5.98 -15.75 16.74
C HIS A 110 -5.50 -16.41 15.46
N ILE A 111 -5.83 -15.80 14.32
CA ILE A 111 -5.43 -16.24 12.99
C ILE A 111 -4.35 -15.33 12.43
N ASP A 112 -3.21 -15.90 12.06
CA ASP A 112 -2.17 -15.24 11.27
C ASP A 112 -2.47 -15.44 9.78
N GLN A 113 -3.12 -14.46 9.17
CA GLN A 113 -3.54 -14.52 7.77
C GLN A 113 -2.33 -14.55 6.81
N ILE A 114 -1.22 -13.85 7.14
CA ILE A 114 -0.02 -13.84 6.31
C ILE A 114 0.63 -15.22 6.27
N SER A 115 0.80 -15.86 7.43
CA SER A 115 1.35 -17.22 7.51
C SER A 115 0.46 -18.23 6.78
N GLN A 116 -0.87 -18.12 6.92
CA GLN A 116 -1.81 -19.01 6.20
C GLN A 116 -1.74 -18.83 4.69
N VAL A 117 -1.62 -17.60 4.18
CA VAL A 117 -1.49 -17.34 2.75
C VAL A 117 -0.18 -17.92 2.20
N ILE A 118 0.94 -17.73 2.89
CA ILE A 118 2.24 -18.27 2.48
C ILE A 118 2.19 -19.81 2.44
N GLU A 119 1.59 -20.45 3.45
CA GLU A 119 1.42 -21.90 3.47
C GLU A 119 0.50 -22.40 2.34
N THR A 120 -0.59 -21.67 2.09
CA THR A 120 -1.50 -21.98 0.97
C THR A 120 -0.79 -21.86 -0.37
N LEU A 121 0.01 -20.82 -0.58
CA LEU A 121 0.79 -20.65 -1.81
C LEU A 121 1.78 -21.79 -2.06
N ARG A 122 2.33 -22.39 -0.98
CA ARG A 122 3.25 -23.53 -1.07
C ARG A 122 2.54 -24.86 -1.34
N THR A 123 1.36 -25.06 -0.77
CA THR A 123 0.66 -26.35 -0.76
C THR A 123 -0.47 -26.46 -1.77
N ASP A 124 -1.14 -25.35 -2.08
CA ASP A 124 -2.27 -25.24 -3.02
C ASP A 124 -2.24 -23.88 -3.76
N PRO A 125 -1.28 -23.65 -4.68
CA PRO A 125 -1.13 -22.39 -5.39
C PRO A 125 -2.33 -22.03 -6.29
N ASP A 126 -3.19 -22.99 -6.63
CA ASP A 126 -4.42 -22.75 -7.41
C ASP A 126 -5.60 -22.30 -6.54
N SER A 127 -5.42 -22.17 -5.24
CA SER A 127 -6.45 -21.74 -4.30
C SER A 127 -6.98 -20.34 -4.62
N ARG A 128 -8.29 -20.17 -4.54
CA ARG A 128 -8.97 -18.88 -4.67
C ARG A 128 -9.23 -18.21 -3.32
N ARG A 129 -8.63 -18.74 -2.23
CA ARG A 129 -8.85 -18.31 -0.84
C ARG A 129 -7.67 -17.56 -0.25
N MET A 130 -6.69 -17.20 -1.08
CA MET A 130 -5.48 -16.46 -0.66
C MET A 130 -5.80 -14.97 -0.48
N ILE A 131 -6.62 -14.66 0.53
CA ILE A 131 -7.07 -13.31 0.87
C ILE A 131 -6.54 -12.96 2.25
N VAL A 132 -6.08 -11.71 2.41
CA VAL A 132 -5.76 -11.07 3.69
C VAL A 132 -6.66 -9.84 3.85
N SER A 133 -7.42 -9.78 4.94
CA SER A 133 -8.34 -8.69 5.24
C SER A 133 -7.87 -7.90 6.44
N ALA A 134 -7.89 -6.56 6.32
CA ALA A 134 -7.77 -5.65 7.44
C ALA A 134 -9.14 -5.11 7.89
N TRP A 135 -10.20 -5.35 7.10
CA TRP A 135 -11.54 -4.85 7.36
C TRP A 135 -12.30 -5.77 8.30
N ASN A 136 -12.07 -5.63 9.60
CA ASN A 136 -12.80 -6.34 10.66
C ASN A 136 -13.90 -5.45 11.22
N VAL A 137 -15.14 -5.71 10.84
CA VAL A 137 -16.30 -4.88 11.20
C VAL A 137 -16.48 -4.75 12.71
N ALA A 138 -16.11 -5.78 13.48
CA ALA A 138 -16.22 -5.77 14.94
C ALA A 138 -15.17 -4.86 15.61
N ASP A 139 -13.99 -4.70 14.99
CA ASP A 139 -12.87 -3.96 15.55
C ASP A 139 -12.77 -2.51 15.04
N ILE A 140 -13.45 -2.17 13.93
CA ILE A 140 -13.41 -0.81 13.34
C ILE A 140 -13.65 0.30 14.38
N PRO A 141 -14.61 0.20 15.32
CA PRO A 141 -14.83 1.25 16.31
C PRO A 141 -13.65 1.49 17.28
N GLN A 142 -12.70 0.54 17.35
CA GLN A 142 -11.53 0.59 18.22
C GLN A 142 -10.27 1.07 17.48
N MET A 143 -10.34 1.22 16.16
CA MET A 143 -9.23 1.67 15.33
C MET A 143 -9.17 3.19 15.28
N ALA A 144 -7.98 3.77 15.45
CA ALA A 144 -7.78 5.21 15.28
C ALA A 144 -8.10 5.68 13.87
N LEU A 145 -7.87 4.80 12.87
CA LEU A 145 -8.23 5.01 11.47
C LEU A 145 -8.73 3.70 10.86
N ALA A 146 -9.96 3.71 10.35
CA ALA A 146 -10.50 2.55 9.63
C ALA A 146 -9.68 2.25 8.37
N PRO A 147 -9.33 0.98 8.08
CA PRO A 147 -8.42 0.62 7.00
C PRO A 147 -8.86 1.13 5.63
N CYS A 148 -8.03 1.94 4.97
CA CYS A 148 -8.26 2.40 3.60
C CYS A 148 -8.04 1.29 2.59
N HIS A 149 -6.89 0.60 2.66
CA HIS A 149 -6.60 -0.62 1.92
C HIS A 149 -7.18 -1.81 2.70
N ALA A 150 -8.41 -2.19 2.31
CA ALA A 150 -9.28 -3.04 3.11
C ALA A 150 -8.92 -4.52 3.07
N PHE A 151 -8.56 -5.04 1.90
CA PHE A 151 -8.11 -6.42 1.71
C PHE A 151 -7.32 -6.56 0.41
N PHE A 152 -6.55 -7.63 0.32
CA PHE A 152 -5.83 -8.02 -0.88
C PHE A 152 -5.87 -9.52 -1.10
N GLN A 153 -5.67 -9.94 -2.35
CA GLN A 153 -5.72 -11.33 -2.78
C GLN A 153 -4.52 -11.65 -3.67
N PHE A 154 -3.95 -12.83 -3.47
CA PHE A 154 -2.93 -13.38 -4.35
C PHE A 154 -3.52 -14.33 -5.39
N TYR A 155 -2.83 -14.41 -6.52
CA TYR A 155 -3.16 -15.29 -7.63
C TYR A 155 -1.88 -15.82 -8.28
N VAL A 156 -1.86 -17.12 -8.57
CA VAL A 156 -0.73 -17.77 -9.23
C VAL A 156 -1.16 -18.27 -10.61
N ALA A 157 -0.36 -17.99 -11.62
CA ALA A 157 -0.50 -18.55 -12.95
C ALA A 157 0.89 -18.68 -13.60
N ASP A 158 1.15 -19.78 -14.27
CA ASP A 158 2.40 -20.06 -15.01
C ASP A 158 3.67 -19.78 -14.18
N GLY A 159 3.65 -20.19 -12.90
CA GLY A 159 4.77 -19.97 -11.96
C GLY A 159 5.01 -18.52 -11.56
N THR A 160 4.00 -17.67 -11.73
CA THR A 160 4.06 -16.23 -11.51
C THR A 160 3.01 -15.80 -10.49
N LEU A 161 3.42 -15.02 -9.47
CA LEU A 161 2.56 -14.49 -8.40
C LEU A 161 2.11 -13.07 -8.73
N SER A 162 0.81 -12.85 -8.71
CA SER A 162 0.17 -11.53 -8.80
C SER A 162 -0.59 -11.21 -7.52
N CYS A 163 -0.76 -9.92 -7.24
CA CYS A 163 -1.52 -9.43 -6.09
C CYS A 163 -2.55 -8.39 -6.53
N GLN A 164 -3.78 -8.50 -6.04
CA GLN A 164 -4.81 -7.47 -6.21
C GLN A 164 -5.19 -6.88 -4.87
N LEU A 165 -5.09 -5.55 -4.76
CA LEU A 165 -5.54 -4.76 -3.61
C LEU A 165 -6.89 -4.13 -3.90
N TYR A 166 -7.81 -4.13 -2.91
CA TYR A 166 -8.96 -3.23 -2.87
C TYR A 166 -8.75 -2.14 -1.82
N GLN A 167 -8.70 -0.90 -2.28
CA GLN A 167 -8.58 0.31 -1.46
C GLN A 167 -9.88 1.09 -1.50
N ARG A 168 -10.67 1.08 -0.40
CA ARG A 168 -12.00 1.70 -0.33
C ARG A 168 -11.99 3.21 -0.40
N SER A 169 -10.92 3.84 0.09
CA SER A 169 -10.72 5.29 0.17
C SER A 169 -9.28 5.61 -0.21
N ALA A 170 -9.09 6.40 -1.25
CA ALA A 170 -7.84 6.55 -1.94
C ALA A 170 -7.50 8.05 -2.14
N ASP A 171 -6.72 8.62 -1.21
CA ASP A 171 -6.05 9.90 -1.44
C ASP A 171 -5.05 9.74 -2.58
N MET A 172 -5.43 10.25 -3.75
CA MET A 172 -4.65 10.07 -4.98
C MET A 172 -3.29 10.75 -4.91
N PHE A 173 -3.15 11.85 -4.14
CA PHE A 173 -1.90 12.60 -4.13
C PHE A 173 -0.90 12.07 -3.10
N LEU A 174 -1.28 11.89 -1.83
CA LEU A 174 -0.36 11.44 -0.78
C LEU A 174 -0.36 9.92 -0.59
N GLY A 175 -1.54 9.32 -0.41
CA GLY A 175 -1.65 7.92 0.03
C GLY A 175 -1.38 6.90 -1.08
N VAL A 176 -2.01 7.04 -2.25
CA VAL A 176 -1.97 6.02 -3.31
C VAL A 176 -0.55 5.70 -3.80
N PRO A 177 0.38 6.67 -4.00
CA PRO A 177 1.77 6.35 -4.33
C PRO A 177 2.48 5.44 -3.32
N PHE A 178 2.22 5.65 -2.02
CA PHE A 178 2.74 4.80 -0.95
C PHE A 178 2.15 3.39 -1.02
N ASN A 179 0.82 3.29 -1.19
CA ASN A 179 0.14 2.00 -1.23
C ASN A 179 0.55 1.17 -2.46
N ILE A 180 0.72 1.79 -3.64
CA ILE A 180 1.24 1.10 -4.83
C ILE A 180 2.59 0.46 -4.55
N ALA A 181 3.55 1.23 -4.05
CA ALA A 181 4.90 0.74 -3.79
C ALA A 181 4.93 -0.29 -2.65
N SER A 182 4.14 -0.08 -1.58
CA SER A 182 4.05 -1.00 -0.43
C SER A 182 3.55 -2.39 -0.85
N TYR A 183 2.45 -2.46 -1.60
CA TYR A 183 1.90 -3.76 -2.03
C TYR A 183 2.67 -4.40 -3.18
N ALA A 184 3.32 -3.61 -4.04
CA ALA A 184 4.29 -4.15 -4.99
C ALA A 184 5.47 -4.81 -4.26
N LEU A 185 6.02 -4.15 -3.22
CA LEU A 185 7.08 -4.71 -2.38
C LEU A 185 6.61 -5.99 -1.66
N LEU A 186 5.42 -5.98 -1.06
CA LEU A 186 4.83 -7.17 -0.43
C LEU A 186 4.72 -8.33 -1.43
N THR A 187 4.31 -8.05 -2.68
CA THR A 187 4.22 -9.07 -3.74
C THR A 187 5.58 -9.68 -4.06
N HIS A 188 6.63 -8.87 -4.16
CA HIS A 188 8.00 -9.36 -4.33
C HIS A 188 8.47 -10.21 -3.15
N MET A 189 8.23 -9.76 -1.91
CA MET A 189 8.61 -10.50 -0.70
C MET A 189 7.90 -11.85 -0.62
N VAL A 190 6.60 -11.91 -0.90
CA VAL A 190 5.84 -13.17 -0.90
C VAL A 190 6.30 -14.09 -2.03
N ALA A 191 6.54 -13.57 -3.24
CA ALA A 191 7.05 -14.36 -4.36
C ALA A 191 8.40 -14.99 -4.02
N ASP A 192 9.32 -14.23 -3.40
CA ASP A 192 10.62 -14.73 -2.93
C ASP A 192 10.47 -15.87 -1.90
N GLN A 193 9.54 -15.73 -0.95
CA GLN A 193 9.28 -16.73 0.10
C GLN A 193 8.74 -18.06 -0.43
N VAL A 194 8.07 -18.07 -1.57
CA VAL A 194 7.44 -19.26 -2.13
C VAL A 194 8.09 -19.73 -3.42
N GLY A 195 9.21 -19.08 -3.84
CA GLY A 195 9.99 -19.45 -5.02
C GLY A 195 9.27 -19.21 -6.35
N LEU A 196 8.35 -18.24 -6.39
CA LEU A 196 7.64 -17.84 -7.61
C LEU A 196 8.26 -16.59 -8.24
N LYS A 197 8.03 -16.40 -9.54
CA LYS A 197 8.31 -15.13 -10.20
C LYS A 197 7.24 -14.10 -9.85
N VAL A 198 7.56 -12.80 -9.92
CA VAL A 198 6.56 -11.74 -9.78
C VAL A 198 5.81 -11.54 -11.09
N GLY A 199 4.50 -11.32 -10.98
CA GLY A 199 3.61 -10.99 -12.08
C GLY A 199 3.13 -9.53 -12.01
N GLU A 200 1.83 -9.33 -11.84
CA GLU A 200 1.23 -8.00 -11.76
C GLU A 200 0.87 -7.63 -10.32
N PHE A 201 1.01 -6.35 -10.01
CA PHE A 201 0.26 -5.72 -8.94
C PHE A 201 -0.96 -5.02 -9.55
N ILE A 202 -2.15 -5.37 -9.07
CA ILE A 202 -3.42 -4.77 -9.50
C ILE A 202 -3.97 -3.95 -8.33
N TRP A 203 -4.08 -2.64 -8.53
CA TRP A 203 -4.69 -1.75 -7.57
C TRP A 203 -6.13 -1.45 -7.99
N THR A 204 -7.08 -1.66 -7.09
CA THR A 204 -8.50 -1.35 -7.31
C THR A 204 -8.96 -0.35 -6.26
N GLY A 205 -9.35 0.84 -6.71
CA GLY A 205 -9.85 1.92 -5.86
C GLY A 205 -11.38 1.95 -5.83
N GLY A 206 -11.94 2.22 -4.67
CA GLY A 206 -13.34 2.62 -4.47
C GLY A 206 -13.51 4.12 -4.68
N ASP A 207 -13.52 4.92 -3.62
CA ASP A 207 -13.52 6.39 -3.70
C ASP A 207 -12.09 6.89 -3.97
N CYS A 208 -11.80 7.24 -5.23
CA CYS A 208 -10.52 7.77 -5.66
C CYS A 208 -10.62 9.30 -5.67
N HIS A 209 -9.96 9.99 -4.74
CA HIS A 209 -10.17 11.41 -4.55
C HIS A 209 -8.89 12.23 -4.48
N ILE A 210 -9.03 13.50 -4.87
CA ILE A 210 -8.04 14.57 -4.70
C ILE A 210 -8.65 15.56 -3.71
N TYR A 211 -7.97 15.84 -2.61
CA TYR A 211 -8.36 16.90 -1.67
C TYR A 211 -8.25 18.28 -2.34
N ASP A 212 -9.16 19.19 -1.99
CA ASP A 212 -9.20 20.54 -2.60
C ASP A 212 -7.91 21.34 -2.35
N ASN A 213 -7.25 21.11 -1.22
CA ASN A 213 -5.95 21.71 -0.88
C ASN A 213 -4.74 21.05 -1.58
N HIS A 214 -4.96 20.03 -2.44
CA HIS A 214 -3.91 19.39 -3.25
C HIS A 214 -3.98 19.72 -4.75
N ARG A 215 -4.91 20.58 -5.20
CA ARG A 215 -5.15 20.83 -6.64
C ARG A 215 -3.93 21.42 -7.35
N GLU A 216 -3.24 22.35 -6.71
CA GLU A 216 -2.02 22.98 -7.28
C GLU A 216 -0.90 21.94 -7.40
N GLN A 217 -0.70 21.12 -6.38
CA GLN A 217 0.30 20.05 -6.35
C GLN A 217 0.04 18.99 -7.43
N VAL A 218 -1.23 18.62 -7.62
CA VAL A 218 -1.65 17.70 -8.69
C VAL A 218 -1.36 18.31 -10.07
N THR A 219 -1.67 19.59 -10.27
CA THR A 219 -1.39 20.29 -11.52
C THR A 219 0.12 20.31 -11.81
N GLU A 220 0.94 20.62 -10.80
CA GLU A 220 2.41 20.57 -10.91
C GLU A 220 2.87 19.15 -11.26
N GLN A 221 2.40 18.12 -10.56
CA GLN A 221 2.79 16.74 -10.81
C GLN A 221 2.44 16.28 -12.22
N LEU A 222 1.23 16.60 -12.70
CA LEU A 222 0.75 16.23 -14.03
C LEU A 222 1.44 17.00 -15.18
N SER A 223 2.16 18.07 -14.89
CA SER A 223 2.99 18.78 -15.87
C SER A 223 4.34 18.10 -16.15
N ARG A 224 4.71 17.08 -15.36
CA ARG A 224 6.00 16.40 -15.39
C ARG A 224 5.91 15.11 -16.19
N GLU A 225 6.92 14.82 -17.01
CA GLU A 225 7.05 13.55 -17.70
C GLU A 225 7.53 12.46 -16.74
N ALA A 226 6.93 11.27 -16.82
CA ALA A 226 7.36 10.13 -16.04
C ALA A 226 8.66 9.52 -16.58
N PHE A 227 9.57 9.14 -15.68
CA PHE A 227 10.72 8.30 -16.00
C PHE A 227 10.36 6.81 -15.89
N ALA A 228 11.24 5.95 -16.40
CA ALA A 228 11.10 4.51 -16.22
C ALA A 228 11.07 4.15 -14.73
N TYR A 229 10.29 3.13 -14.37
CA TYR A 229 10.29 2.60 -13.02
C TYR A 229 11.67 2.04 -12.66
N PRO A 230 12.12 2.24 -11.41
CA PRO A 230 13.37 1.69 -10.92
C PRO A 230 13.35 0.16 -10.82
N THR A 231 14.50 -0.43 -10.56
CA THR A 231 14.65 -1.86 -10.29
C THR A 231 14.66 -2.09 -8.78
N LEU A 232 13.88 -3.06 -8.31
CA LEU A 232 13.96 -3.57 -6.95
C LEU A 232 14.98 -4.71 -6.89
N LYS A 233 15.89 -4.64 -5.92
CA LYS A 233 16.75 -5.75 -5.53
C LYS A 233 16.40 -6.13 -4.09
N LEU A 234 16.04 -7.38 -3.88
CA LEU A 234 15.62 -7.94 -2.61
C LEU A 234 16.59 -9.03 -2.19
N ALA A 235 17.17 -8.90 -0.99
CA ALA A 235 17.99 -9.96 -0.41
C ALA A 235 17.06 -11.01 0.23
N HIS A 236 17.25 -12.29 -0.12
CA HIS A 236 16.45 -13.39 0.40
C HIS A 236 16.59 -13.52 1.93
N ARG A 237 15.48 -13.86 2.59
CA ARG A 237 15.41 -14.23 4.01
C ARG A 237 14.62 -15.52 4.18
N ASP A 238 14.90 -16.28 5.22
CA ASP A 238 14.23 -17.56 5.49
C ASP A 238 12.76 -17.41 5.86
N SER A 239 12.37 -16.24 6.36
CA SER A 239 11.00 -15.88 6.69
C SER A 239 10.65 -14.48 6.21
N ILE A 240 9.39 -14.28 5.77
CA ILE A 240 8.87 -12.96 5.40
C ILE A 240 8.95 -11.96 6.58
N PHE A 241 8.97 -12.45 7.80
CA PHE A 241 9.02 -11.65 9.02
C PHE A 241 10.45 -11.23 9.41
N ASP A 242 11.47 -11.75 8.74
CA ASP A 242 12.88 -11.49 9.01
C ASP A 242 13.47 -10.40 8.08
N TYR A 243 12.71 -9.93 7.09
CA TYR A 243 13.15 -8.84 6.25
C TYR A 243 13.40 -7.56 7.04
N ARG A 244 14.42 -6.84 6.63
CA ARG A 244 14.85 -5.55 7.19
C ARG A 244 14.95 -4.51 6.10
N PHE A 245 15.04 -3.26 6.47
CA PHE A 245 15.18 -2.16 5.52
C PHE A 245 16.39 -2.35 4.58
N GLU A 246 17.51 -2.85 5.12
CA GLU A 246 18.77 -3.08 4.42
C GLU A 246 18.71 -4.19 3.37
N ASP A 247 17.68 -5.03 3.40
CA ASP A 247 17.46 -6.11 2.42
C ASP A 247 16.79 -5.61 1.13
N ILE A 248 16.33 -4.35 1.14
CA ILE A 248 15.52 -3.74 0.09
C ILE A 248 16.29 -2.58 -0.53
N GLU A 249 16.78 -2.78 -1.75
CA GLU A 249 17.54 -1.79 -2.48
C GLU A 249 16.80 -1.39 -3.77
N ILE A 250 16.64 -0.08 -3.99
CA ILE A 250 16.07 0.47 -5.22
C ILE A 250 17.19 1.03 -6.06
N LEU A 251 17.35 0.47 -7.25
CA LEU A 251 18.38 0.86 -8.23
C LEU A 251 17.75 1.72 -9.33
N ASP A 252 18.51 2.69 -9.81
CA ASP A 252 18.17 3.54 -10.96
C ASP A 252 16.87 4.37 -10.76
N TYR A 253 16.58 4.80 -9.53
CA TYR A 253 15.43 5.64 -9.26
C TYR A 253 15.65 7.08 -9.72
N GLN A 254 15.34 7.32 -10.99
CA GLN A 254 15.26 8.66 -11.55
C GLN A 254 13.87 9.25 -11.27
N HIS A 255 13.81 10.45 -10.67
CA HIS A 255 12.57 11.06 -10.25
C HIS A 255 12.65 12.60 -10.28
N HIS A 256 11.50 13.24 -10.39
CA HIS A 256 11.36 14.67 -10.14
C HIS A 256 11.44 14.99 -8.64
N PRO A 257 11.71 16.27 -8.27
CA PRO A 257 11.69 16.69 -6.87
C PRO A 257 10.37 16.37 -6.17
N ALA A 258 10.42 16.20 -4.84
CA ALA A 258 9.23 16.04 -4.02
C ALA A 258 8.32 17.27 -4.12
N ILE A 259 7.01 17.05 -4.05
CA ILE A 259 6.01 18.11 -3.95
C ILE A 259 5.39 17.99 -2.56
N LYS A 260 5.49 19.05 -1.76
CA LYS A 260 4.93 19.09 -0.41
C LYS A 260 3.42 19.38 -0.47
N ALA A 261 2.64 18.71 0.37
CA ALA A 261 1.22 18.98 0.55
C ALA A 261 0.82 18.78 2.02
N PRO A 262 -0.20 19.50 2.52
CA PRO A 262 -0.74 19.27 3.86
C PRO A 262 -1.48 17.93 3.91
N VAL A 263 -1.42 17.27 5.06
CA VAL A 263 -2.26 16.07 5.33
C VAL A 263 -3.66 16.54 5.71
N ALA A 264 -4.69 15.90 5.17
CA ALA A 264 -6.07 16.13 5.58
C ALA A 264 -6.44 15.18 6.75
N VAL A 265 -6.66 15.72 7.93
CA VAL A 265 -6.94 15.01 9.18
C VAL A 265 -8.32 15.32 9.77
#